data_b888dada8f1766f91d9c05a7d2cad731
#
_entry.id   b888dada8f1766f91d9c05a7d2cad731
#
_cell.length_a   1.000
_cell.length_b   1.000
_cell.length_c   1.000
_cell.angle_alpha   90.00
_cell.angle_beta   90.00
_cell.angle_gamma   90.00
#
_symmetry.space_group_name_H-M   'P 1'
#
loop_
_entity.id
_entity.type
_entity.pdbx_description
1 polymer ?
#
loop_
_entity_poly.entity_id
_entity_poly.type
_entity_poly.pdbx_seq_one_letter_code
_entity_poly.pdbx_strand_id
1 'polypeptide(L)'
;MRTDKVELVLVSIASIKVRRALLETINSTLSRFPDIPLNLLVDEGAELLEELHILSQGTEQIISPGNKLSFRSQVMTKQQAFTIVVVPKNYRPDLIAKGRAMNYFIENKVRPEKWYTFIDDDNVILDDKFLYELPYYEREGYVACNPVLYTRQGKSVLTTIMDWIRFFEDITVFRFFTGLTKRPWIGLHGEMLTVRGDVLKDIGYGEPSISEDFRFATHLIRRNLKVWQSDTRVSLRPPNDIHDLCKQRARWFKGIWSDIKYCPPKMRMIMGYRLISWTCGIIGSWIFAPLWIFWTAPHPAVLMEIAIGGFFIWIIFIYSIVNTRQPLYYIMLIPLFGIFESISFWSKYDTKKFVVIDKN
;
A
#
# COMPACT_ATOMS: atom_id res chain seq x y z
N MET A 1 16.34 -4.26 20.10
CA MET A 1 15.58 -4.59 18.87
C MET A 1 15.42 -6.11 18.81
N ARG A 2 14.21 -6.62 18.65
CA ARG A 2 13.96 -8.08 18.62
C ARG A 2 13.81 -8.55 17.17
N THR A 3 14.89 -8.52 16.41
CA THR A 3 14.91 -8.96 15.00
C THR A 3 14.62 -10.45 14.84
N ASP A 4 14.89 -11.24 15.87
CA ASP A 4 14.58 -12.68 15.94
C ASP A 4 13.08 -13.00 15.85
N LYS A 5 12.23 -12.04 16.21
CA LYS A 5 10.77 -12.19 16.18
C LYS A 5 10.11 -11.71 14.90
N VAL A 6 10.86 -11.15 13.96
CA VAL A 6 10.29 -10.55 12.73
C VAL A 6 10.75 -11.31 11.50
N GLU A 7 9.86 -11.51 10.56
CA GLU A 7 10.17 -11.97 9.20
C GLU A 7 9.57 -10.99 8.17
N LEU A 8 10.34 -10.68 7.14
CA LEU A 8 9.90 -9.90 5.99
C LEU A 8 9.36 -10.83 4.91
N VAL A 9 8.26 -10.44 4.30
CA VAL A 9 7.56 -11.25 3.30
C VAL A 9 7.27 -10.39 2.08
N LEU A 10 8.03 -10.59 1.01
CA LEU A 10 7.86 -9.90 -0.24
C LEU A 10 6.94 -10.71 -1.15
N VAL A 11 5.87 -10.09 -1.64
CA VAL A 11 4.89 -10.76 -2.50
C VAL A 11 5.02 -10.23 -3.92
N SER A 12 5.27 -11.11 -4.90
CA SER A 12 5.43 -10.72 -6.29
C SER A 12 4.81 -11.72 -7.25
N ILE A 13 4.27 -11.20 -8.37
CA ILE A 13 3.94 -12.02 -9.53
C ILE A 13 5.17 -12.46 -10.32
N ALA A 14 6.35 -11.88 -10.02
CA ALA A 14 7.64 -12.13 -10.65
C ALA A 14 7.58 -12.18 -12.19
N SER A 15 6.91 -11.20 -12.81
CA SER A 15 6.86 -11.01 -14.25
C SER A 15 7.94 -10.04 -14.73
N ILE A 16 8.27 -10.08 -16.02
CA ILE A 16 9.24 -9.16 -16.66
C ILE A 16 8.83 -7.70 -16.45
N LYS A 17 7.52 -7.41 -16.42
CA LYS A 17 6.97 -6.03 -16.19
C LYS A 17 7.30 -5.42 -14.85
N VAL A 18 7.63 -6.21 -13.85
CA VAL A 18 7.98 -5.72 -12.51
C VAL A 18 9.44 -6.02 -12.13
N ARG A 19 10.22 -6.60 -13.05
CA ARG A 19 11.59 -7.10 -12.78
C ARG A 19 12.46 -6.05 -12.09
N ARG A 20 12.53 -4.82 -12.66
CA ARG A 20 13.39 -3.76 -12.11
C ARG A 20 12.93 -3.34 -10.71
N ALA A 21 11.62 -3.17 -10.52
CA ALA A 21 11.05 -2.79 -9.25
C ALA A 21 11.30 -3.88 -8.18
N LEU A 22 11.06 -5.14 -8.54
CA LEU A 22 11.27 -6.28 -7.67
C LEU A 22 12.74 -6.39 -7.21
N LEU A 23 13.71 -6.30 -8.12
CA LEU A 23 15.13 -6.34 -7.79
C LEU A 23 15.54 -5.16 -6.90
N GLU A 24 15.02 -3.96 -7.15
CA GLU A 24 15.24 -2.79 -6.29
C GLU A 24 14.71 -3.04 -4.88
N THR A 25 13.50 -3.59 -4.75
CA THR A 25 12.88 -3.91 -3.46
C THR A 25 13.67 -4.99 -2.71
N ILE A 26 14.08 -6.08 -3.37
CA ILE A 26 14.92 -7.12 -2.77
C ILE A 26 16.23 -6.54 -2.25
N ASN A 27 16.97 -5.82 -3.10
CA ASN A 27 18.29 -5.27 -2.74
C ASN A 27 18.19 -4.24 -1.60
N SER A 28 17.21 -3.35 -1.65
CA SER A 28 17.00 -2.35 -0.59
C SER A 28 16.61 -3.00 0.73
N THR A 29 15.77 -4.04 0.69
CA THR A 29 15.32 -4.77 1.87
C THR A 29 16.47 -5.53 2.52
N LEU A 30 17.25 -6.30 1.75
CA LEU A 30 18.41 -7.04 2.24
C LEU A 30 19.49 -6.10 2.80
N SER A 31 19.76 -4.98 2.13
CA SER A 31 20.76 -4.01 2.59
C SER A 31 20.36 -3.32 3.88
N ARG A 32 19.06 -3.06 4.08
CA ARG A 32 18.57 -2.35 5.26
C ARG A 32 18.33 -3.27 6.45
N PHE A 33 17.91 -4.50 6.20
CA PHE A 33 17.55 -5.47 7.23
C PHE A 33 18.36 -6.78 7.11
N PRO A 34 19.71 -6.69 7.21
CA PRO A 34 20.58 -7.84 6.97
C PRO A 34 20.33 -9.04 7.91
N ASP A 35 19.84 -8.77 9.11
CA ASP A 35 19.65 -9.78 10.15
C ASP A 35 18.20 -10.30 10.23
N ILE A 36 17.32 -9.84 9.33
CA ILE A 36 15.91 -10.25 9.33
C ILE A 36 15.67 -11.18 8.14
N PRO A 37 15.13 -12.40 8.36
CA PRO A 37 14.81 -13.31 7.27
C PRO A 37 13.84 -12.68 6.26
N LEU A 38 14.17 -12.78 4.96
CA LEU A 38 13.31 -12.36 3.85
C LEU A 38 12.76 -13.58 3.13
N ASN A 39 11.44 -13.67 3.07
CA ASN A 39 10.71 -14.67 2.29
C ASN A 39 10.11 -14.00 1.05
N LEU A 40 10.42 -14.52 -0.14
CA LEU A 40 9.86 -14.06 -1.41
C LEU A 40 8.78 -15.03 -1.87
N LEU A 41 7.54 -14.58 -1.95
CA LEU A 41 6.42 -15.39 -2.43
C LEU A 41 6.25 -15.19 -3.93
N VAL A 42 6.28 -16.30 -4.68
CA VAL A 42 6.17 -16.31 -6.14
C VAL A 42 5.27 -17.45 -6.59
N ASP A 43 4.50 -17.24 -7.64
CA ASP A 43 3.69 -18.31 -8.22
C ASP A 43 4.55 -19.32 -9.00
N GLU A 44 4.18 -20.58 -8.95
CA GLU A 44 4.78 -21.64 -9.78
C GLU A 44 4.65 -21.29 -11.26
N GLY A 45 5.78 -21.25 -11.98
CA GLY A 45 5.87 -20.87 -13.37
C GLY A 45 5.86 -19.36 -13.62
N ALA A 46 6.15 -18.55 -12.62
CA ALA A 46 6.43 -17.13 -12.80
C ALA A 46 7.64 -16.91 -13.73
N GLU A 47 7.60 -15.87 -14.58
CA GLU A 47 8.61 -15.62 -15.62
C GLU A 47 10.03 -15.46 -15.09
N LEU A 48 10.19 -14.90 -13.89
CA LEU A 48 11.50 -14.63 -13.27
C LEU A 48 11.95 -15.70 -12.25
N LEU A 49 11.21 -16.81 -12.11
CA LEU A 49 11.46 -17.78 -11.05
C LEU A 49 12.90 -18.36 -11.08
N GLU A 50 13.41 -18.70 -12.27
CA GLU A 50 14.77 -19.23 -12.44
C GLU A 50 15.83 -18.17 -12.08
N GLU A 51 15.66 -16.92 -12.54
CA GLU A 51 16.55 -15.80 -12.21
C GLU A 51 16.60 -15.57 -10.69
N LEU A 52 15.46 -15.61 -10.03
CA LEU A 52 15.33 -15.41 -8.59
C LEU A 52 16.00 -16.57 -7.81
N HIS A 53 15.90 -17.82 -8.29
CA HIS A 53 16.62 -18.94 -7.68
C HIS A 53 18.13 -18.76 -7.73
N ILE A 54 18.68 -18.32 -8.86
CA ILE A 54 20.11 -18.03 -9.00
C ILE A 54 20.52 -16.93 -8.00
N LEU A 55 19.76 -15.84 -7.93
CA LEU A 55 20.03 -14.73 -7.01
C LEU A 55 19.95 -15.15 -5.53
N SER A 56 19.00 -16.02 -5.16
CA SER A 56 18.84 -16.48 -3.79
C SER A 56 19.98 -17.36 -3.28
N GLN A 57 20.69 -18.03 -4.19
CA GLN A 57 21.84 -18.90 -3.86
C GLN A 57 23.16 -18.14 -3.74
N GLY A 58 23.17 -16.82 -4.00
CA GLY A 58 24.39 -16.01 -3.89
C GLY A 58 25.47 -16.35 -4.92
N THR A 59 25.14 -17.03 -6.01
CA THR A 59 26.06 -17.37 -7.08
C THR A 59 26.31 -16.15 -7.95
N GLU A 60 27.56 -15.64 -7.96
CA GLU A 60 28.05 -14.72 -8.97
C GLU A 60 28.05 -15.42 -10.35
N GLN A 61 26.95 -15.41 -11.07
CA GLN A 61 27.01 -15.62 -12.49
C GLN A 61 27.18 -14.27 -13.16
N ILE A 62 28.41 -14.06 -13.67
CA ILE A 62 28.75 -13.01 -14.62
C ILE A 62 27.86 -13.24 -15.84
N ILE A 63 26.77 -12.50 -15.94
CA ILE A 63 25.98 -12.45 -17.17
C ILE A 63 26.84 -11.72 -18.21
N SER A 64 27.36 -12.46 -19.18
CA SER A 64 28.12 -11.97 -20.32
C SER A 64 27.44 -10.77 -20.99
N PRO A 65 28.18 -9.73 -21.38
CA PRO A 65 27.63 -8.45 -21.83
C PRO A 65 27.22 -8.56 -23.30
N GLY A 66 25.97 -8.92 -23.54
CA GLY A 66 25.34 -8.89 -24.87
C GLY A 66 24.31 -7.77 -25.07
N ASN A 67 23.95 -6.99 -24.09
CA ASN A 67 23.09 -5.82 -24.25
C ASN A 67 23.51 -4.69 -23.30
N LYS A 68 23.84 -3.54 -23.92
CA LYS A 68 24.32 -2.33 -23.25
C LYS A 68 23.35 -1.80 -22.19
N LEU A 69 23.57 -2.22 -20.96
CA LEU A 69 23.17 -1.49 -19.76
C LEU A 69 24.27 -1.75 -18.72
N SER A 70 25.25 -0.86 -18.68
CA SER A 70 26.31 -0.88 -17.69
C SER A 70 25.74 -0.55 -16.31
N PHE A 71 25.29 -1.58 -15.59
CA PHE A 71 25.20 -1.50 -14.15
C PHE A 71 26.58 -1.80 -13.59
N ARG A 72 27.23 -0.80 -13.00
CA ARG A 72 28.33 -1.06 -12.06
C ARG A 72 27.76 -1.95 -10.98
N SER A 73 28.21 -3.22 -10.96
CA SER A 73 27.99 -4.13 -9.85
C SER A 73 28.59 -3.50 -8.60
N GLN A 74 27.76 -2.92 -7.75
CA GLN A 74 28.16 -2.77 -6.36
C GLN A 74 28.27 -4.18 -5.82
N VAL A 75 29.51 -4.53 -5.45
CA VAL A 75 29.89 -5.77 -4.83
C VAL A 75 28.93 -6.06 -3.68
N MET A 76 28.10 -7.10 -3.83
CA MET A 76 27.32 -7.66 -2.71
C MET A 76 28.30 -8.29 -1.75
N THR A 77 28.66 -7.56 -0.71
CA THR A 77 29.47 -8.09 0.39
C THR A 77 28.64 -9.10 1.17
N LYS A 78 29.11 -10.35 1.20
CA LYS A 78 28.63 -11.49 2.00
C LYS A 78 27.12 -11.75 1.94
N GLN A 79 26.77 -12.67 1.06
CA GLN A 79 25.62 -13.60 1.07
C GLN A 79 24.52 -13.29 2.11
N GLN A 80 23.60 -12.43 1.76
CA GLN A 80 22.29 -12.40 2.36
C GLN A 80 21.34 -13.19 1.46
N ALA A 81 21.17 -14.46 1.76
CA ALA A 81 20.24 -15.33 1.07
C ALA A 81 18.81 -14.96 1.49
N PHE A 82 17.89 -14.84 0.54
CA PHE A 82 16.46 -14.82 0.80
C PHE A 82 15.86 -16.18 0.46
N THR A 83 14.75 -16.53 1.11
CA THR A 83 14.04 -17.78 0.86
C THR A 83 12.94 -17.57 -0.16
N ILE A 84 12.93 -18.36 -1.23
CA ILE A 84 11.84 -18.38 -2.20
C ILE A 84 10.78 -19.37 -1.74
N VAL A 85 9.54 -18.91 -1.66
CA VAL A 85 8.36 -19.73 -1.37
C VAL A 85 7.51 -19.80 -2.63
N VAL A 86 7.56 -20.94 -3.31
CA VAL A 86 6.82 -21.16 -4.55
C VAL A 86 5.40 -21.61 -4.22
N VAL A 87 4.43 -20.88 -4.73
CA VAL A 87 2.99 -21.17 -4.54
C VAL A 87 2.51 -22.07 -5.67
N PRO A 88 2.04 -23.30 -5.38
CA PRO A 88 1.59 -24.22 -6.41
C PRO A 88 0.43 -23.67 -7.24
N LYS A 89 0.40 -23.95 -8.56
CA LYS A 89 -0.68 -23.48 -9.45
C LYS A 89 -2.08 -23.95 -9.05
N ASN A 90 -2.16 -25.14 -8.50
CA ASN A 90 -3.41 -25.78 -8.07
C ASN A 90 -3.86 -25.35 -6.66
N TYR A 91 -3.04 -24.59 -5.92
CA TYR A 91 -3.43 -24.11 -4.60
C TYR A 91 -4.47 -23.03 -4.71
N ARG A 92 -5.66 -23.25 -4.15
CA ARG A 92 -6.76 -22.29 -4.02
C ARG A 92 -6.95 -21.40 -5.26
N PRO A 93 -7.32 -21.93 -6.42
CA PRO A 93 -7.49 -21.17 -7.67
C PRO A 93 -8.67 -20.18 -7.60
N ASP A 94 -9.51 -20.27 -6.56
CA ASP A 94 -10.57 -19.33 -6.23
C ASP A 94 -10.04 -18.00 -5.66
N LEU A 95 -8.85 -18.02 -5.06
CA LEU A 95 -8.21 -16.80 -4.53
C LEU A 95 -7.51 -16.01 -5.63
N ILE A 96 -7.68 -14.71 -5.60
CA ILE A 96 -7.16 -13.77 -6.59
C ILE A 96 -6.11 -12.84 -6.00
N ALA A 97 -5.34 -12.19 -6.87
CA ALA A 97 -4.27 -11.27 -6.53
C ALA A 97 -3.24 -11.90 -5.56
N LYS A 98 -2.63 -11.08 -4.72
CA LYS A 98 -1.63 -11.52 -3.75
C LYS A 98 -2.20 -12.33 -2.58
N GLY A 99 -3.52 -12.27 -2.35
CA GLY A 99 -4.18 -13.03 -1.27
C GLY A 99 -3.93 -14.52 -1.35
N ARG A 100 -3.81 -15.11 -2.55
CA ARG A 100 -3.47 -16.53 -2.75
C ARG A 100 -2.07 -16.87 -2.21
N ALA A 101 -1.08 -16.10 -2.58
CA ALA A 101 0.29 -16.33 -2.14
C ALA A 101 0.46 -16.10 -0.63
N MET A 102 -0.15 -15.04 -0.11
CA MET A 102 -0.15 -14.75 1.32
C MET A 102 -0.83 -15.86 2.12
N ASN A 103 -1.97 -16.37 1.66
CA ASN A 103 -2.67 -17.46 2.35
C ASN A 103 -1.85 -18.76 2.37
N TYR A 104 -1.21 -19.11 1.24
CA TYR A 104 -0.30 -20.26 1.18
C TYR A 104 0.85 -20.13 2.19
N PHE A 105 1.46 -18.94 2.28
CA PHE A 105 2.52 -18.68 3.24
C PHE A 105 2.04 -18.81 4.69
N ILE A 106 0.85 -18.28 4.99
CA ILE A 106 0.25 -18.34 6.32
C ILE A 106 0.03 -19.78 6.76
N GLU A 107 -0.51 -20.61 5.90
CA GLU A 107 -0.79 -22.01 6.22
C GLU A 107 0.49 -22.81 6.48
N ASN A 108 1.56 -22.55 5.69
CA ASN A 108 2.74 -23.41 5.65
C ASN A 108 3.95 -22.88 6.43
N LYS A 109 4.07 -21.57 6.65
CA LYS A 109 5.30 -20.95 7.18
C LYS A 109 5.10 -20.08 8.42
N VAL A 110 3.91 -19.48 8.60
CA VAL A 110 3.68 -18.55 9.71
C VAL A 110 3.71 -19.27 11.05
N ARG A 111 4.43 -18.69 12.00
CA ARG A 111 4.50 -19.11 13.42
C ARG A 111 3.76 -18.08 14.28
N PRO A 112 2.89 -18.51 15.22
CA PRO A 112 2.06 -17.60 16.02
C PRO A 112 2.85 -16.58 16.84
N GLU A 113 4.05 -16.93 17.28
CA GLU A 113 4.91 -16.12 18.15
C GLU A 113 5.71 -15.03 17.42
N LYS A 114 5.67 -15.00 16.09
CA LYS A 114 6.41 -14.03 15.27
C LYS A 114 5.53 -12.93 14.71
N TRP A 115 6.19 -11.88 14.23
CA TRP A 115 5.62 -10.80 13.44
C TRP A 115 6.03 -10.92 11.98
N TYR A 116 5.11 -10.67 11.08
CA TYR A 116 5.34 -10.75 9.63
C TYR A 116 5.05 -9.42 8.98
N THR A 117 6.00 -8.90 8.23
CA THR A 117 5.88 -7.65 7.48
C THR A 117 5.77 -7.98 5.99
N PHE A 118 4.55 -7.92 5.46
CA PHE A 118 4.29 -8.09 4.03
C PHE A 118 4.65 -6.81 3.29
N ILE A 119 5.27 -6.93 2.11
CA ILE A 119 5.75 -5.82 1.29
C ILE A 119 5.41 -6.14 -0.16
N ASP A 120 4.91 -5.16 -0.92
CA ASP A 120 4.73 -5.29 -2.37
C ASP A 120 6.06 -5.14 -3.11
N ASP A 121 6.15 -5.72 -4.30
CA ASP A 121 7.36 -5.84 -5.11
C ASP A 121 7.90 -4.55 -5.73
N ASP A 122 7.22 -3.43 -5.52
CA ASP A 122 7.60 -2.11 -6.02
C ASP A 122 7.82 -1.08 -4.91
N ASN A 123 7.85 -1.52 -3.66
CA ASN A 123 7.93 -0.66 -2.49
C ASN A 123 9.29 -0.79 -1.79
N VAL A 124 9.76 0.32 -1.23
CA VAL A 124 11.01 0.36 -0.47
C VAL A 124 10.74 0.90 0.93
N ILE A 125 11.09 0.12 1.95
CA ILE A 125 11.03 0.57 3.34
C ILE A 125 12.16 1.57 3.57
N LEU A 126 11.83 2.80 4.00
CA LEU A 126 12.80 3.90 4.12
C LEU A 126 13.48 3.97 5.49
N ASP A 127 12.88 3.39 6.52
CA ASP A 127 13.40 3.36 7.88
C ASP A 127 12.97 2.08 8.62
N ASP A 128 13.42 1.92 9.84
CA ASP A 128 13.23 0.71 10.66
C ASP A 128 12.36 0.95 11.91
N LYS A 129 11.62 2.06 11.95
CA LYS A 129 10.85 2.47 13.13
C LYS A 129 9.87 1.41 13.58
N PHE A 130 9.18 0.71 12.66
CA PHE A 130 8.25 -0.36 13.00
C PHE A 130 8.88 -1.44 13.90
N LEU A 131 10.17 -1.72 13.74
CA LEU A 131 10.87 -2.70 14.57
C LEU A 131 11.06 -2.22 16.02
N TYR A 132 11.30 -0.91 16.19
CA TYR A 132 11.41 -0.31 17.54
C TYR A 132 10.05 -0.15 18.20
N GLU A 133 8.99 -0.06 17.42
CA GLU A 133 7.61 0.07 17.90
C GLU A 133 7.00 -1.28 18.35
N LEU A 134 7.55 -2.44 17.91
CA LEU A 134 6.99 -3.75 18.26
C LEU A 134 6.82 -4.01 19.76
N PRO A 135 7.77 -3.68 20.65
CA PRO A 135 7.57 -3.84 22.09
C PRO A 135 6.40 -3.03 22.63
N TYR A 136 6.16 -1.85 22.04
CA TYR A 136 4.99 -1.04 22.36
C TYR A 136 3.71 -1.72 21.89
N TYR A 137 3.69 -2.30 20.70
CA TYR A 137 2.52 -3.01 20.17
C TYR A 137 2.16 -4.21 21.04
N GLU A 138 3.15 -5.02 21.44
CA GLU A 138 2.94 -6.17 22.33
C GLU A 138 2.34 -5.73 23.67
N ARG A 139 2.88 -4.68 24.28
CA ARG A 139 2.41 -4.16 25.58
C ARG A 139 0.98 -3.60 25.50
N GLU A 140 0.67 -2.85 24.45
CA GLU A 140 -0.64 -2.18 24.29
C GLU A 140 -1.70 -3.07 23.63
N GLY A 141 -1.30 -4.27 23.18
CA GLY A 141 -2.18 -5.24 22.53
C GLY A 141 -2.57 -4.87 21.09
N TYR A 142 -1.70 -4.15 20.37
CA TYR A 142 -1.83 -3.99 18.94
C TYR A 142 -1.42 -5.27 18.22
N VAL A 143 -2.12 -5.59 17.14
CA VAL A 143 -1.90 -6.83 16.39
C VAL A 143 -1.40 -6.60 14.97
N ALA A 144 -1.52 -5.38 14.49
CA ALA A 144 -1.03 -4.99 13.17
C ALA A 144 -0.65 -3.50 13.15
N CYS A 145 0.19 -3.12 12.19
CA CYS A 145 0.48 -1.73 11.90
C CYS A 145 0.61 -1.46 10.40
N ASN A 146 0.18 -0.26 10.02
CA ASN A 146 0.37 0.34 8.69
C ASN A 146 1.55 1.31 8.70
N PRO A 147 2.26 1.49 7.57
CA PRO A 147 3.27 2.53 7.41
C PRO A 147 2.64 3.87 7.04
N VAL A 148 3.48 4.89 6.89
CA VAL A 148 3.19 6.13 6.17
C VAL A 148 3.74 6.00 4.74
N LEU A 149 2.88 6.20 3.77
CA LEU A 149 3.23 6.05 2.35
C LEU A 149 3.90 7.32 1.82
N TYR A 150 4.99 7.14 1.09
CA TYR A 150 5.84 8.21 0.59
C TYR A 150 6.09 8.04 -0.90
N THR A 151 5.45 8.84 -1.73
CA THR A 151 5.59 8.68 -3.18
C THR A 151 6.91 9.27 -3.67
N ARG A 152 7.72 8.46 -4.35
CA ARG A 152 8.90 8.93 -5.07
C ARG A 152 8.52 9.54 -6.42
N GLN A 153 9.43 10.35 -6.98
CA GLN A 153 9.21 10.91 -8.30
C GLN A 153 9.10 9.81 -9.36
N GLY A 154 7.99 9.81 -10.10
CA GLY A 154 7.73 8.91 -11.22
C GLY A 154 8.02 9.56 -12.59
N LYS A 155 7.69 8.83 -13.66
CA LYS A 155 7.83 9.34 -15.04
C LYS A 155 6.84 10.47 -15.34
N SER A 156 5.65 10.43 -14.76
CA SER A 156 4.60 11.44 -14.90
C SER A 156 4.44 12.25 -13.63
N VAL A 157 4.48 13.58 -13.75
CA VAL A 157 4.22 14.51 -12.65
C VAL A 157 2.81 14.30 -12.09
N LEU A 158 1.83 14.12 -12.97
CA LEU A 158 0.44 13.99 -12.55
C LEU A 158 0.19 12.71 -11.75
N THR A 159 0.74 11.55 -12.18
CA THR A 159 0.59 10.30 -11.43
C THR A 159 1.36 10.35 -10.11
N THR A 160 2.50 11.07 -10.08
CA THR A 160 3.27 11.30 -8.84
C THR A 160 2.44 12.08 -7.83
N ILE A 161 1.76 13.16 -8.26
CA ILE A 161 0.89 13.97 -7.39
C ILE A 161 -0.28 13.15 -6.88
N MET A 162 -0.90 12.38 -7.75
CA MET A 162 -2.07 11.56 -7.39
C MET A 162 -1.72 10.46 -6.36
N ASP A 163 -0.52 9.89 -6.43
CA ASP A 163 -0.07 8.97 -5.39
C ASP A 163 0.44 9.70 -4.14
N TRP A 164 1.00 10.92 -4.29
CA TRP A 164 1.45 11.72 -3.16
C TRP A 164 0.31 12.08 -2.19
N ILE A 165 -0.92 12.25 -2.67
CA ILE A 165 -2.08 12.53 -1.80
C ILE A 165 -2.27 11.43 -0.75
N ARG A 166 -1.83 10.19 -0.98
CA ARG A 166 -1.86 9.11 -0.01
C ARG A 166 -1.06 9.42 1.26
N PHE A 167 0.05 10.16 1.14
CA PHE A 167 0.76 10.67 2.32
C PHE A 167 -0.13 11.56 3.18
N PHE A 168 -0.87 12.48 2.54
CA PHE A 168 -1.82 13.34 3.24
C PHE A 168 -2.90 12.51 3.96
N GLU A 169 -3.44 11.48 3.34
CA GLU A 169 -4.41 10.60 3.99
C GLU A 169 -3.83 9.88 5.20
N ASP A 170 -2.60 9.40 5.10
CA ASP A 170 -1.96 8.67 6.20
C ASP A 170 -1.73 9.55 7.43
N ILE A 171 -1.27 10.78 7.23
CA ILE A 171 -1.04 11.69 8.35
C ILE A 171 -2.32 12.34 8.92
N THR A 172 -3.45 12.20 8.22
CA THR A 172 -4.75 12.74 8.65
C THR A 172 -5.74 11.62 8.97
N VAL A 173 -6.36 11.04 7.95
CA VAL A 173 -7.53 10.15 8.10
C VAL A 173 -7.14 8.81 8.73
N PHE A 174 -6.08 8.17 8.24
CA PHE A 174 -5.60 6.90 8.82
C PHE A 174 -5.14 7.10 10.25
N ARG A 175 -4.33 8.14 10.51
CA ARG A 175 -3.84 8.45 11.86
C ARG A 175 -4.96 8.84 12.82
N PHE A 176 -5.99 9.53 12.35
CA PHE A 176 -7.17 9.83 13.15
C PHE A 176 -7.87 8.55 13.61
N PHE A 177 -8.20 7.65 12.71
CA PHE A 177 -8.92 6.43 13.07
C PHE A 177 -8.06 5.47 13.90
N THR A 178 -6.82 5.22 13.53
CA THR A 178 -5.94 4.33 14.28
C THR A 178 -5.50 4.93 15.62
N GLY A 179 -5.18 6.22 15.67
CA GLY A 179 -4.77 6.92 16.87
C GLY A 179 -5.91 7.06 17.88
N LEU A 180 -7.08 7.55 17.45
CA LEU A 180 -8.21 7.80 18.33
C LEU A 180 -8.99 6.52 18.68
N THR A 181 -9.31 5.71 17.68
CA THR A 181 -10.16 4.52 17.87
C THR A 181 -9.38 3.22 17.96
N LYS A 182 -8.10 3.24 17.63
CA LYS A 182 -7.21 2.07 17.56
C LYS A 182 -7.75 0.97 16.62
N ARG A 183 -8.47 1.35 15.57
CA ARG A 183 -9.17 0.43 14.65
C ARG A 183 -9.02 0.87 13.20
N PRO A 184 -8.90 -0.09 12.26
CA PRO A 184 -8.74 0.21 10.83
C PRO A 184 -10.10 0.47 10.13
N TRP A 185 -10.87 1.47 10.59
CA TRP A 185 -12.21 1.76 10.07
C TRP A 185 -12.26 2.11 8.58
N ILE A 186 -11.14 2.55 8.03
CA ILE A 186 -11.03 2.93 6.61
C ILE A 186 -10.19 1.95 5.79
N GLY A 187 -9.87 0.78 6.35
CA GLY A 187 -9.03 -0.24 5.70
C GLY A 187 -7.59 -0.22 6.19
N LEU A 188 -6.77 -1.00 5.50
CA LEU A 188 -5.33 -1.11 5.69
C LEU A 188 -4.64 -0.89 4.34
N HIS A 189 -3.34 -0.58 4.39
CA HIS A 189 -2.49 -0.51 3.21
C HIS A 189 -1.86 -1.87 2.93
N GLY A 190 -1.97 -2.32 1.68
CA GLY A 190 -1.33 -3.54 1.23
C GLY A 190 0.13 -3.38 0.85
N GLU A 191 0.61 -2.16 0.70
CA GLU A 191 1.98 -1.82 0.28
C GLU A 191 3.04 -2.24 1.30
N MET A 192 2.72 -2.10 2.57
CA MET A 192 3.41 -2.71 3.70
C MET A 192 2.40 -2.93 4.82
N LEU A 193 2.40 -4.12 5.36
CA LEU A 193 1.50 -4.47 6.47
C LEU A 193 2.24 -5.40 7.43
N THR A 194 2.47 -4.93 8.66
CA THR A 194 3.05 -5.75 9.71
C THR A 194 1.95 -6.34 10.57
N VAL A 195 1.94 -7.67 10.73
CA VAL A 195 0.88 -8.39 11.46
C VAL A 195 1.49 -9.48 12.34
N ARG A 196 0.88 -9.68 13.50
CA ARG A 196 1.28 -10.74 14.43
C ARG A 196 0.82 -12.11 13.90
N GLY A 197 1.68 -13.11 14.05
CA GLY A 197 1.49 -14.44 13.45
C GLY A 197 0.26 -15.21 13.93
N ASP A 198 -0.12 -15.08 15.21
CA ASP A 198 -1.33 -15.71 15.74
C ASP A 198 -2.60 -15.16 15.08
N VAL A 199 -2.62 -13.85 14.81
CA VAL A 199 -3.74 -13.19 14.11
C VAL A 199 -3.78 -13.59 12.64
N LEU A 200 -2.62 -13.74 12.00
CA LEU A 200 -2.55 -14.27 10.63
C LEU A 200 -3.10 -15.70 10.56
N LYS A 201 -2.76 -16.55 11.52
CA LYS A 201 -3.27 -17.94 11.60
C LYS A 201 -4.78 -17.99 11.84
N ASP A 202 -5.32 -17.08 12.66
CA ASP A 202 -6.75 -17.01 12.98
C ASP A 202 -7.60 -16.45 11.83
N ILE A 203 -7.10 -15.41 11.13
CA ILE A 203 -7.86 -14.69 10.10
C ILE A 203 -7.53 -15.17 8.70
N GLY A 204 -6.25 -15.18 8.34
CA GLY A 204 -5.76 -15.54 7.00
C GLY A 204 -6.23 -14.59 5.89
N TYR A 205 -5.94 -15.01 4.65
CA TYR A 205 -6.40 -14.39 3.40
C TYR A 205 -7.21 -15.39 2.56
N GLY A 206 -7.93 -16.28 3.23
CA GLY A 206 -8.65 -17.41 2.62
C GLY A 206 -9.97 -17.04 1.94
N GLU A 207 -10.36 -15.78 1.89
CA GLU A 207 -11.56 -15.30 1.21
C GLU A 207 -11.21 -14.60 -0.11
N PRO A 208 -11.91 -14.92 -1.22
CA PRO A 208 -11.70 -14.23 -2.49
C PRO A 208 -11.96 -12.73 -2.37
N SER A 209 -10.94 -11.91 -2.60
CA SER A 209 -11.02 -10.45 -2.63
C SER A 209 -9.92 -9.89 -3.51
N ILE A 210 -10.22 -8.84 -4.28
CA ILE A 210 -9.23 -8.08 -5.05
C ILE A 210 -8.61 -6.95 -4.21
N SER A 211 -9.19 -6.70 -3.02
CA SER A 211 -8.72 -5.78 -1.99
C SER A 211 -8.56 -6.55 -0.69
N GLU A 212 -7.62 -7.49 -0.70
CA GLU A 212 -7.41 -8.44 0.41
C GLU A 212 -7.05 -7.75 1.72
N ASP A 213 -6.33 -6.63 1.65
CA ASP A 213 -5.99 -5.76 2.79
C ASP A 213 -7.23 -5.13 3.42
N PHE A 214 -8.17 -4.64 2.61
CA PHE A 214 -9.45 -4.12 3.08
C PHE A 214 -10.32 -5.23 3.70
N ARG A 215 -10.34 -6.43 3.09
CA ARG A 215 -11.05 -7.59 3.63
C ARG A 215 -10.44 -8.01 4.97
N PHE A 216 -9.12 -8.04 5.08
CA PHE A 216 -8.43 -8.34 6.33
C PHE A 216 -8.75 -7.29 7.41
N ALA A 217 -8.77 -6.00 7.09
CA ALA A 217 -9.20 -4.94 8.00
C ALA A 217 -10.62 -5.16 8.53
N THR A 218 -11.54 -5.63 7.67
CA THR A 218 -12.92 -5.96 8.05
C THR A 218 -12.95 -7.05 9.12
N HIS A 219 -12.12 -8.08 9.01
CA HIS A 219 -12.00 -9.14 10.02
C HIS A 219 -11.42 -8.63 11.33
N LEU A 220 -10.40 -7.75 11.28
CA LEU A 220 -9.85 -7.12 12.49
C LEU A 220 -10.90 -6.29 13.24
N ILE A 221 -11.73 -5.52 12.52
CA ILE A 221 -12.84 -4.76 13.10
C ILE A 221 -13.85 -5.69 13.76
N ARG A 222 -14.25 -6.77 13.11
CA ARG A 222 -15.23 -7.75 13.64
C ARG A 222 -14.74 -8.40 14.93
N ARG A 223 -13.43 -8.65 15.05
CA ARG A 223 -12.79 -9.23 16.23
C ARG A 223 -12.39 -8.17 17.28
N ASN A 224 -12.71 -6.91 17.03
CA ASN A 224 -12.35 -5.79 17.92
C ASN A 224 -10.83 -5.69 18.18
N LEU A 225 -9.99 -6.04 17.21
CA LEU A 225 -8.54 -6.02 17.32
C LEU A 225 -7.96 -4.62 17.06
N LYS A 226 -6.86 -4.29 17.76
CA LYS A 226 -6.23 -2.98 17.68
C LYS A 226 -5.18 -2.92 16.57
N VAL A 227 -5.18 -1.81 15.85
CA VAL A 227 -4.20 -1.51 14.79
C VAL A 227 -3.56 -0.15 15.03
N TRP A 228 -2.28 -0.04 14.72
CA TRP A 228 -1.51 1.19 14.84
C TRP A 228 -1.10 1.76 13.49
N GLN A 229 -0.98 3.09 13.40
CA GLN A 229 -0.32 3.76 12.29
C GLN A 229 1.13 4.04 12.68
N SER A 230 2.05 3.24 12.16
CA SER A 230 3.49 3.40 12.38
C SER A 230 4.01 4.71 11.79
N ASP A 231 5.09 5.24 12.35
CA ASP A 231 5.84 6.34 11.74
C ASP A 231 6.85 5.85 10.68
N THR A 232 6.91 4.54 10.43
CA THR A 232 7.72 3.97 9.36
C THR A 232 7.26 4.47 8.00
N ARG A 233 8.23 4.92 7.20
CA ARG A 233 7.99 5.42 5.85
C ARG A 233 8.26 4.34 4.81
N VAL A 234 7.35 4.23 3.86
CA VAL A 234 7.48 3.32 2.71
C VAL A 234 7.41 4.13 1.42
N SER A 235 8.43 3.97 0.59
CA SER A 235 8.51 4.63 -0.70
C SER A 235 7.72 3.87 -1.75
N LEU A 236 6.77 4.55 -2.40
CA LEU A 236 5.94 4.03 -3.47
C LEU A 236 6.47 4.45 -4.84
N ARG A 237 6.33 3.57 -5.82
CA ARG A 237 6.51 3.93 -7.23
C ARG A 237 5.14 4.21 -7.84
N PRO A 238 4.87 5.45 -8.30
CA PRO A 238 3.59 5.76 -8.95
C PRO A 238 3.52 5.07 -10.33
N PRO A 239 2.31 4.84 -10.86
CA PRO A 239 2.12 4.37 -12.23
C PRO A 239 2.80 5.27 -13.26
N ASN A 240 3.26 4.69 -14.36
CA ASN A 240 4.01 5.42 -15.39
C ASN A 240 3.16 6.45 -16.14
N ASP A 241 1.87 6.20 -16.30
CA ASP A 241 0.92 7.09 -16.98
C ASP A 241 -0.46 7.12 -16.30
N ILE A 242 -1.32 8.04 -16.78
CA ILE A 242 -2.67 8.25 -16.23
C ILE A 242 -3.58 7.06 -16.49
N HIS A 243 -3.43 6.37 -17.62
CA HIS A 243 -4.27 5.24 -17.95
C HIS A 243 -4.08 4.09 -16.95
N ASP A 244 -2.82 3.78 -16.64
CA ASP A 244 -2.49 2.77 -15.64
C ASP A 244 -2.88 3.22 -14.21
N LEU A 245 -2.76 4.51 -13.93
CA LEU A 245 -3.28 5.07 -12.67
C LEU A 245 -4.80 4.86 -12.57
N CYS A 246 -5.57 5.21 -13.61
CA CYS A 246 -7.03 5.02 -13.60
C CYS A 246 -7.41 3.55 -13.44
N LYS A 247 -6.69 2.62 -14.07
CA LYS A 247 -6.90 1.18 -13.88
C LYS A 247 -6.64 0.75 -12.43
N GLN A 248 -5.54 1.25 -11.83
CA GLN A 248 -5.21 0.97 -10.42
C GLN A 248 -6.30 1.46 -9.48
N ARG A 249 -6.76 2.71 -9.66
CA ARG A 249 -7.83 3.31 -8.85
C ARG A 249 -9.16 2.59 -9.06
N ALA A 250 -9.52 2.27 -10.31
CA ALA A 250 -10.71 1.48 -10.61
C ALA A 250 -10.71 0.13 -9.90
N ARG A 251 -9.56 -0.56 -9.86
CA ARG A 251 -9.38 -1.80 -9.11
C ARG A 251 -9.65 -1.60 -7.63
N TRP A 252 -9.07 -0.58 -7.00
CA TRP A 252 -9.26 -0.31 -5.58
C TRP A 252 -10.72 0.02 -5.26
N PHE A 253 -11.32 0.95 -5.99
CA PHE A 253 -12.71 1.33 -5.77
C PHE A 253 -13.69 0.17 -5.95
N LYS A 254 -13.55 -0.58 -7.03
CA LYS A 254 -14.43 -1.75 -7.29
C LYS A 254 -14.18 -2.88 -6.29
N GLY A 255 -12.93 -3.08 -5.87
CA GLY A 255 -12.57 -4.03 -4.82
C GLY A 255 -13.26 -3.69 -3.51
N ILE A 256 -13.05 -2.46 -3.01
CA ILE A 256 -13.70 -1.98 -1.79
C ILE A 256 -15.23 -2.01 -1.91
N TRP A 257 -15.78 -1.56 -3.05
CA TRP A 257 -17.21 -1.57 -3.29
C TRP A 257 -17.81 -2.99 -3.26
N SER A 258 -17.12 -3.97 -3.82
CA SER A 258 -17.55 -5.37 -3.78
C SER A 258 -17.52 -5.94 -2.35
N ASP A 259 -16.59 -5.49 -1.53
CA ASP A 259 -16.35 -5.98 -0.19
C ASP A 259 -17.10 -5.23 0.92
N ILE A 260 -17.61 -4.04 0.62
CA ILE A 260 -18.31 -3.19 1.62
C ILE A 260 -19.53 -3.92 2.25
N LYS A 261 -20.17 -4.82 1.52
CA LYS A 261 -21.29 -5.65 2.02
C LYS A 261 -20.89 -6.55 3.20
N TYR A 262 -19.62 -6.90 3.30
CA TYR A 262 -19.09 -7.74 4.38
C TYR A 262 -18.65 -6.91 5.59
N CYS A 263 -18.61 -5.57 5.48
CA CYS A 263 -18.24 -4.70 6.59
C CYS A 263 -19.33 -4.69 7.68
N PRO A 264 -18.93 -4.57 8.97
CA PRO A 264 -19.86 -4.20 10.03
C PRO A 264 -20.60 -2.89 9.70
N PRO A 265 -21.83 -2.67 10.21
CA PRO A 265 -22.66 -1.53 9.81
C PRO A 265 -21.94 -0.17 9.92
N LYS A 266 -21.24 0.07 11.03
CA LYS A 266 -20.47 1.32 11.24
C LYS A 266 -19.36 1.49 10.20
N MET A 267 -18.57 0.44 9.94
CA MET A 267 -17.52 0.49 8.92
C MET A 267 -18.12 0.70 7.52
N ARG A 268 -19.23 0.03 7.21
CA ARG A 268 -19.95 0.19 5.94
C ARG A 268 -20.38 1.64 5.70
N MET A 269 -20.92 2.30 6.74
CA MET A 269 -21.31 3.70 6.67
C MET A 269 -20.09 4.61 6.45
N ILE A 270 -19.02 4.43 7.21
CA ILE A 270 -17.78 5.21 7.09
C ILE A 270 -17.18 5.04 5.68
N MET A 271 -17.07 3.80 5.19
CA MET A 271 -16.48 3.52 3.89
C MET A 271 -17.37 3.97 2.73
N GLY A 272 -18.69 3.84 2.84
CA GLY A 272 -19.62 4.37 1.86
C GLY A 272 -19.50 5.88 1.72
N TYR A 273 -19.50 6.59 2.86
CA TYR A 273 -19.27 8.04 2.88
C TYR A 273 -17.90 8.39 2.29
N ARG A 274 -16.84 7.69 2.68
CA ARG A 274 -15.48 7.93 2.16
C ARG A 274 -15.39 7.73 0.65
N LEU A 275 -15.92 6.66 0.09
CA LEU A 275 -15.91 6.42 -1.35
C LEU A 275 -16.62 7.54 -2.13
N ILE A 276 -17.76 8.00 -1.62
CA ILE A 276 -18.52 9.10 -2.25
C ILE A 276 -17.79 10.43 -2.07
N SER A 277 -17.38 10.77 -0.85
CA SER A 277 -16.72 12.04 -0.55
C SER A 277 -15.35 12.17 -1.21
N TRP A 278 -14.61 11.09 -1.33
CA TRP A 278 -13.31 11.09 -1.98
C TRP A 278 -13.43 11.44 -3.47
N THR A 279 -14.37 10.81 -4.17
CA THR A 279 -14.55 11.03 -5.61
C THR A 279 -15.32 12.32 -5.91
N CYS A 280 -16.37 12.61 -5.16
CA CYS A 280 -17.24 13.75 -5.42
C CYS A 280 -16.86 14.99 -4.59
N GLY A 281 -16.29 14.80 -3.41
CA GLY A 281 -16.00 15.89 -2.49
C GLY A 281 -14.90 16.83 -2.98
N ILE A 282 -13.86 16.30 -3.63
CA ILE A 282 -12.78 17.12 -4.21
C ILE A 282 -13.34 17.99 -5.35
N ILE A 283 -14.11 17.39 -6.28
CA ILE A 283 -14.77 18.14 -7.36
C ILE A 283 -15.76 19.15 -6.75
N GLY A 284 -16.57 18.72 -5.77
CA GLY A 284 -17.51 19.57 -5.08
C GLY A 284 -16.85 20.78 -4.43
N SER A 285 -15.79 20.56 -3.68
CA SER A 285 -15.08 21.62 -2.95
C SER A 285 -14.40 22.64 -3.88
N TRP A 286 -13.85 22.20 -5.00
CA TRP A 286 -13.07 23.07 -5.88
C TRP A 286 -13.88 23.70 -7.00
N ILE A 287 -15.01 23.12 -7.38
CA ILE A 287 -15.84 23.60 -8.48
C ILE A 287 -17.19 24.10 -7.97
N PHE A 288 -17.94 23.25 -7.28
CA PHE A 288 -19.31 23.59 -6.89
C PHE A 288 -19.40 24.54 -5.69
N ALA A 289 -18.50 24.44 -4.70
CA ALA A 289 -18.54 25.35 -3.57
C ALA A 289 -18.23 26.80 -3.96
N PRO A 290 -17.22 27.13 -4.76
CA PRO A 290 -17.00 28.48 -5.26
C PRO A 290 -18.18 28.99 -6.08
N LEU A 291 -18.74 28.16 -6.99
CA LEU A 291 -19.91 28.55 -7.79
C LEU A 291 -21.14 28.79 -6.90
N TRP A 292 -21.36 27.96 -5.90
CA TRP A 292 -22.45 28.12 -4.96
C TRP A 292 -22.31 29.42 -4.13
N ILE A 293 -21.13 29.70 -3.60
CA ILE A 293 -20.82 30.93 -2.87
C ILE A 293 -21.06 32.15 -3.75
N PHE A 294 -20.60 32.11 -5.00
CA PHE A 294 -20.81 33.22 -5.96
C PHE A 294 -22.28 33.45 -6.28
N TRP A 295 -23.06 32.36 -6.43
CA TRP A 295 -24.45 32.43 -6.86
C TRP A 295 -25.43 32.78 -5.72
N THR A 296 -25.25 32.25 -4.53
CA THR A 296 -26.21 32.36 -3.42
C THR A 296 -25.86 33.43 -2.41
N ALA A 297 -24.65 34.00 -2.45
CA ALA A 297 -24.16 34.96 -1.45
C ALA A 297 -24.53 34.54 0.00
N PRO A 298 -24.07 33.36 0.47
CA PRO A 298 -24.51 32.80 1.74
C PRO A 298 -24.16 33.70 2.92
N HIS A 299 -24.88 33.53 4.03
CA HIS A 299 -24.65 34.28 5.26
C HIS A 299 -23.17 34.36 5.66
N PRO A 300 -22.66 35.54 6.10
CA PRO A 300 -21.24 35.72 6.44
C PRO A 300 -20.65 34.67 7.41
N ALA A 301 -21.46 34.16 8.36
CA ALA A 301 -21.04 33.11 9.29
C ALA A 301 -20.72 31.80 8.55
N VAL A 302 -21.52 31.41 7.55
CA VAL A 302 -21.26 30.21 6.73
C VAL A 302 -20.02 30.38 5.89
N LEU A 303 -19.78 31.56 5.33
CA LEU A 303 -18.54 31.89 4.61
C LEU A 303 -17.33 31.78 5.53
N MET A 304 -17.44 32.25 6.77
CA MET A 304 -16.36 32.18 7.75
C MET A 304 -16.03 30.72 8.14
N GLU A 305 -17.06 29.88 8.34
CA GLU A 305 -16.86 28.44 8.62
C GLU A 305 -16.16 27.71 7.46
N ILE A 306 -16.57 27.99 6.23
CA ILE A 306 -15.94 27.44 5.02
C ILE A 306 -14.50 27.93 4.90
N ALA A 307 -14.23 29.21 5.17
CA ALA A 307 -12.88 29.77 5.13
C ALA A 307 -11.96 29.17 6.19
N ILE A 308 -12.46 29.00 7.42
CA ILE A 308 -11.70 28.36 8.52
C ILE A 308 -11.41 26.90 8.16
N GLY A 309 -12.40 26.13 7.74
CA GLY A 309 -12.22 24.74 7.33
C GLY A 309 -11.24 24.60 6.18
N GLY A 310 -11.37 25.45 5.16
CA GLY A 310 -10.46 25.52 4.03
C GLY A 310 -9.03 25.86 4.45
N PHE A 311 -8.84 26.81 5.36
CA PHE A 311 -7.55 27.22 5.88
C PHE A 311 -6.80 26.04 6.55
N PHE A 312 -7.46 25.27 7.41
CA PHE A 312 -6.87 24.10 8.04
C PHE A 312 -6.48 23.03 7.01
N ILE A 313 -7.31 22.75 6.03
CA ILE A 313 -6.99 21.81 4.93
C ILE A 313 -5.75 22.28 4.18
N TRP A 314 -5.65 23.59 3.85
CA TRP A 314 -4.50 24.14 3.16
C TRP A 314 -3.22 24.06 3.98
N ILE A 315 -3.27 24.30 5.29
CA ILE A 315 -2.11 24.14 6.18
C ILE A 315 -1.60 22.69 6.13
N ILE A 316 -2.51 21.69 6.19
CA ILE A 316 -2.12 20.29 6.15
C ILE A 316 -1.53 19.93 4.79
N PHE A 317 -2.05 20.45 3.68
CA PHE A 317 -1.46 20.25 2.36
C PHE A 317 -0.08 20.89 2.24
N ILE A 318 0.11 22.13 2.70
CA ILE A 318 1.41 22.82 2.73
C ILE A 318 2.39 22.02 3.59
N TYR A 319 1.99 21.59 4.79
CA TYR A 319 2.79 20.74 5.67
C TYR A 319 3.22 19.44 4.94
N SER A 320 2.30 18.79 4.25
CA SER A 320 2.57 17.56 3.50
C SER A 320 3.59 17.81 2.37
N ILE A 321 3.45 18.89 1.62
CA ILE A 321 4.36 19.28 0.54
C ILE A 321 5.76 19.53 1.09
N VAL A 322 5.88 20.34 2.15
CA VAL A 322 7.18 20.66 2.76
C VAL A 322 7.85 19.41 3.32
N ASN A 323 7.08 18.56 4.04
CA ASN A 323 7.62 17.36 4.65
C ASN A 323 8.03 16.30 3.62
N THR A 324 7.36 16.24 2.48
CA THR A 324 7.70 15.34 1.38
C THR A 324 8.64 15.94 0.35
N ARG A 325 9.04 17.20 0.55
CA ARG A 325 9.92 17.96 -0.37
C ARG A 325 9.37 18.03 -1.80
N GLN A 326 8.05 18.12 -1.95
CA GLN A 326 7.41 18.25 -3.25
C GLN A 326 7.27 19.71 -3.68
N PRO A 327 7.21 20.00 -4.99
CA PRO A 327 7.00 21.35 -5.50
C PRO A 327 5.66 21.95 -5.06
N LEU A 328 5.65 23.22 -4.65
CA LEU A 328 4.42 23.90 -4.19
C LEU A 328 3.32 23.95 -5.25
N TYR A 329 3.65 23.98 -6.54
CA TYR A 329 2.64 24.00 -7.61
C TYR A 329 1.76 22.73 -7.64
N TYR A 330 2.13 21.65 -6.93
CA TYR A 330 1.30 20.46 -6.78
C TYR A 330 -0.08 20.78 -6.22
N ILE A 331 -0.18 21.81 -5.37
CA ILE A 331 -1.45 22.27 -4.82
C ILE A 331 -2.45 22.65 -5.94
N MET A 332 -1.96 23.29 -7.00
CA MET A 332 -2.79 23.73 -8.12
C MET A 332 -3.35 22.57 -8.95
N LEU A 333 -2.73 21.39 -8.84
CA LEU A 333 -3.12 20.20 -9.61
C LEU A 333 -4.06 19.26 -8.83
N ILE A 334 -4.32 19.54 -7.54
CA ILE A 334 -5.25 18.73 -6.72
C ILE A 334 -6.65 18.59 -7.33
N PRO A 335 -7.26 19.62 -7.96
CA PRO A 335 -8.55 19.45 -8.61
C PRO A 335 -8.56 18.38 -9.70
N LEU A 336 -7.46 18.21 -10.44
CA LEU A 336 -7.31 17.16 -11.46
C LEU A 336 -7.35 15.77 -10.82
N PHE A 337 -6.83 15.62 -9.61
CA PHE A 337 -6.94 14.39 -8.83
C PHE A 337 -8.41 13.95 -8.71
N GLY A 338 -9.29 14.83 -8.25
CA GLY A 338 -10.71 14.51 -8.09
C GLY A 338 -11.41 14.10 -9.40
N ILE A 339 -11.01 14.71 -10.53
CA ILE A 339 -11.53 14.35 -11.86
C ILE A 339 -11.11 12.91 -12.21
N PHE A 340 -9.84 12.57 -12.10
CA PHE A 340 -9.35 11.23 -12.45
C PHE A 340 -9.84 10.16 -11.48
N GLU A 341 -9.96 10.45 -10.19
CA GLU A 341 -10.56 9.55 -9.21
C GLU A 341 -12.03 9.28 -9.54
N SER A 342 -12.80 10.31 -9.93
CA SER A 342 -14.19 10.14 -10.35
C SER A 342 -14.31 9.31 -11.62
N ILE A 343 -13.48 9.57 -12.64
CA ILE A 343 -13.44 8.76 -13.86
C ILE A 343 -13.12 7.29 -13.51
N SER A 344 -12.15 7.06 -12.65
CA SER A 344 -11.74 5.73 -12.22
C SER A 344 -12.85 5.00 -11.45
N PHE A 345 -13.55 5.70 -10.55
CA PHE A 345 -14.68 5.15 -9.79
C PHE A 345 -15.81 4.67 -10.71
N TRP A 346 -16.17 5.46 -11.72
CA TRP A 346 -17.27 5.13 -12.63
C TRP A 346 -16.83 4.23 -13.80
N SER A 347 -15.54 4.02 -14.00
CA SER A 347 -15.05 3.13 -15.06
C SER A 347 -15.44 1.68 -14.79
N LYS A 348 -15.55 0.88 -15.87
CA LYS A 348 -15.76 -0.57 -15.75
C LYS A 348 -14.43 -1.25 -15.38
N TYR A 349 -14.48 -2.13 -14.39
CA TYR A 349 -13.38 -3.01 -14.00
C TYR A 349 -13.91 -4.39 -13.66
N ASP A 350 -13.30 -5.43 -14.24
CA ASP A 350 -13.65 -6.81 -13.92
C ASP A 350 -12.91 -7.25 -12.64
N THR A 351 -13.64 -7.33 -11.53
CA THR A 351 -13.08 -7.71 -10.22
C THR A 351 -12.66 -9.19 -10.14
N LYS A 352 -12.91 -9.99 -11.17
CA LYS A 352 -12.46 -11.38 -11.24
C LYS A 352 -11.06 -11.52 -11.84
N LYS A 353 -10.52 -10.45 -12.43
CA LYS A 353 -9.20 -10.46 -13.07
C LYS A 353 -8.28 -9.43 -12.42
N PHE A 354 -7.08 -9.88 -12.06
CA PHE A 354 -6.03 -8.98 -11.60
C PHE A 354 -5.27 -8.42 -12.81
N VAL A 355 -5.24 -7.09 -12.94
CA VAL A 355 -4.49 -6.42 -14.01
C VAL A 355 -3.17 -5.94 -13.45
N VAL A 356 -2.09 -6.44 -14.04
CA VAL A 356 -0.72 -6.02 -13.72
C VAL A 356 -0.44 -4.68 -14.39
N ILE A 357 0.05 -3.73 -13.58
CA ILE A 357 0.44 -2.40 -14.03
C ILE A 357 1.95 -2.40 -14.25
N ASP A 358 2.39 -1.82 -15.37
CA ASP A 358 3.81 -1.65 -15.66
C ASP A 358 4.41 -0.56 -14.76
N LYS A 359 5.46 -0.95 -14.03
CA LYS A 359 6.17 -0.05 -13.10
C LYS A 359 7.69 -0.03 -13.36
N ASN A 360 8.14 -0.52 -14.52
CA ASN A 360 9.56 -0.50 -14.90
C ASN A 360 10.08 0.89 -15.30
#